data_106b3f89f61eeb736f24cdd22cd8d2fb
#
_entry.id   106b3f89f61eeb736f24cdd22cd8d2fb
#
_cell.length_a   1.000
_cell.length_b   1.000
_cell.length_c   1.000
_cell.angle_alpha   90.00
_cell.angle_beta   90.00
_cell.angle_gamma   90.00
#
_symmetry.space_group_name_H-M   'P 1'
#
loop_
_entity.id
_entity.type
_entity.pdbx_description
1 polymer ?
#
loop_
_entity_poly.entity_id
_entity_poly.type
_entity_poly.pdbx_seq_one_letter_code
_entity_poly.pdbx_strand_id
1 'polypeptide(L)'
;MKGITQLAHIALKVKDVAKSLDFYVTKMGFPEMFRLERDGKLWIVYLRVTDDQYLELFPEGVGDRAAGRDATGVNHFCLGVDDIDGVIAELRKAGIPLTVDKKMGADYNYQAWIEDPDGNRIELMQMMPKAMQLAAIAGLKAGNTKVPVYSVAG
;
A
#
# COMPACT_ATOMS: atom_id res chain seq x y z
N MET A 1 12.35 -19.79 -6.36
CA MET A 1 11.13 -20.64 -6.36
C MET A 1 10.38 -20.33 -7.66
N LYS A 2 10.05 -21.36 -8.44
CA LYS A 2 9.29 -21.20 -9.69
C LYS A 2 7.79 -21.14 -9.37
N GLY A 3 7.02 -20.38 -10.15
CA GLY A 3 5.57 -20.31 -10.04
C GLY A 3 5.00 -19.17 -9.18
N ILE A 4 5.83 -18.39 -8.49
CA ILE A 4 5.37 -17.14 -7.85
C ILE A 4 5.38 -16.04 -8.92
N THR A 5 4.22 -15.41 -9.15
CA THR A 5 4.03 -14.43 -10.21
C THR A 5 3.91 -12.99 -9.69
N GLN A 6 3.32 -12.81 -8.50
CA GLN A 6 3.06 -11.48 -7.94
C GLN A 6 2.71 -11.54 -6.44
N LEU A 7 2.63 -10.39 -5.81
CA LEU A 7 1.92 -10.18 -4.55
C LEU A 7 0.44 -9.93 -4.88
N ALA A 8 -0.43 -10.91 -4.64
CA ALA A 8 -1.82 -10.88 -5.09
C ALA A 8 -2.71 -9.98 -4.21
N HIS A 9 -2.56 -10.04 -2.89
CA HIS A 9 -3.36 -9.25 -1.96
C HIS A 9 -2.61 -8.89 -0.69
N ILE A 10 -3.18 -7.95 0.04
CA ILE A 10 -2.82 -7.61 1.41
C ILE A 10 -4.07 -7.79 2.28
N ALA A 11 -3.94 -8.52 3.38
CA ALA A 11 -5.01 -8.71 4.36
C ALA A 11 -4.78 -7.78 5.56
N LEU A 12 -5.79 -6.98 5.88
CA LEU A 12 -5.78 -6.04 6.99
C LEU A 12 -6.80 -6.46 8.04
N LYS A 13 -6.38 -6.56 9.28
CA LYS A 13 -7.27 -6.73 10.41
C LYS A 13 -7.75 -5.33 10.83
N VAL A 14 -9.06 -5.05 10.71
CA VAL A 14 -9.63 -3.73 10.94
C VAL A 14 -10.52 -3.70 12.18
N LYS A 15 -10.45 -2.62 12.94
CA LYS A 15 -11.20 -2.45 14.18
C LYS A 15 -12.67 -2.12 13.90
N ASP A 16 -12.90 -1.21 12.95
CA ASP A 16 -14.22 -0.73 12.55
C ASP A 16 -14.38 -0.82 11.02
N VAL A 17 -15.10 -1.83 10.57
CA VAL A 17 -15.31 -2.07 9.13
C VAL A 17 -15.98 -0.88 8.45
N ALA A 18 -16.93 -0.20 9.11
CA ALA A 18 -17.63 0.93 8.50
C ALA A 18 -16.66 2.09 8.23
N LYS A 19 -15.74 2.39 9.16
CA LYS A 19 -14.69 3.40 8.96
C LYS A 19 -13.72 3.00 7.87
N SER A 20 -13.32 1.73 7.82
CA SER A 20 -12.41 1.22 6.79
C SER A 20 -13.08 1.26 5.40
N LEU A 21 -14.37 0.94 5.29
CA LEU A 21 -15.12 1.06 4.04
C LEU A 21 -15.28 2.53 3.61
N ASP A 22 -15.57 3.45 4.54
CA ASP A 22 -15.58 4.88 4.23
C ASP A 22 -14.22 5.34 3.67
N PHE A 23 -13.12 4.90 4.29
CA PHE A 23 -11.78 5.25 3.84
C PHE A 23 -11.44 4.63 2.48
N TYR A 24 -11.50 3.31 2.35
CA TYR A 24 -11.01 2.62 1.15
C TYR A 24 -11.99 2.69 -0.03
N VAL A 25 -13.31 2.59 0.22
CA VAL A 25 -14.31 2.59 -0.86
C VAL A 25 -14.77 4.01 -1.19
N THR A 26 -15.22 4.76 -0.17
CA THR A 26 -15.83 6.08 -0.42
C THR A 26 -14.77 7.13 -0.78
N LYS A 27 -13.66 7.18 -0.03
CA LYS A 27 -12.65 8.23 -0.19
C LYS A 27 -11.55 7.86 -1.18
N MET A 28 -11.02 6.63 -1.11
CA MET A 28 -9.98 6.16 -2.04
C MET A 28 -10.52 5.58 -3.34
N GLY A 29 -11.82 5.28 -3.41
CA GLY A 29 -12.48 4.81 -4.62
C GLY A 29 -12.19 3.35 -4.99
N PHE A 30 -11.77 2.49 -4.05
CA PHE A 30 -11.57 1.07 -4.30
C PHE A 30 -12.92 0.34 -4.28
N PRO A 31 -13.42 -0.20 -5.40
CA PRO A 31 -14.71 -0.86 -5.43
C PRO A 31 -14.72 -2.09 -4.51
N GLU A 32 -15.80 -2.23 -3.75
CA GLU A 32 -16.08 -3.48 -3.06
C GLU A 32 -16.43 -4.55 -4.09
N MET A 33 -15.79 -5.72 -4.00
CA MET A 33 -16.01 -6.85 -4.90
C MET A 33 -17.10 -7.78 -4.38
N PHE A 34 -16.93 -8.26 -3.16
CA PHE A 34 -17.85 -9.15 -2.47
C PHE A 34 -17.49 -9.26 -0.99
N ARG A 35 -18.38 -9.91 -0.23
CA ARG A 35 -18.18 -10.24 1.18
C ARG A 35 -18.30 -11.74 1.38
N LEU A 36 -17.57 -12.22 2.37
CA LEU A 36 -17.77 -13.58 2.90
C LEU A 36 -18.31 -13.49 4.32
N GLU A 37 -19.20 -14.42 4.62
CA GLU A 37 -19.75 -14.62 5.96
C GLU A 37 -19.34 -16.00 6.48
N ARG A 38 -19.19 -16.11 7.79
CA ARG A 38 -18.98 -17.35 8.51
C ARG A 38 -19.91 -17.37 9.72
N ASP A 39 -20.72 -18.40 9.85
CA ASP A 39 -21.69 -18.56 10.94
C ASP A 39 -22.64 -17.36 11.09
N GLY A 40 -23.09 -16.79 9.96
CA GLY A 40 -23.98 -15.64 9.91
C GLY A 40 -23.33 -14.30 10.30
N LYS A 41 -22.00 -14.23 10.40
CA LYS A 41 -21.25 -13.01 10.71
C LYS A 41 -20.32 -12.65 9.55
N LEU A 42 -20.17 -11.35 9.32
CA LEU A 42 -19.18 -10.85 8.36
C LEU A 42 -17.78 -11.36 8.73
N TRP A 43 -17.15 -12.02 7.77
CA TRP A 43 -15.79 -12.57 7.94
C TRP A 43 -14.74 -11.80 7.16
N ILE A 44 -14.98 -11.50 5.88
CA ILE A 44 -14.02 -10.79 5.02
C ILE A 44 -14.77 -9.87 4.07
N VAL A 45 -14.24 -8.67 3.82
CA VAL A 45 -14.64 -7.81 2.69
C VAL A 45 -13.48 -7.73 1.71
N TYR A 46 -13.77 -7.91 0.42
CA TYR A 46 -12.79 -7.84 -0.66
C TYR A 46 -12.93 -6.53 -1.43
N LEU A 47 -11.83 -5.79 -1.57
CA LEU A 47 -11.77 -4.52 -2.28
C LEU A 47 -10.78 -4.62 -3.46
N ARG A 48 -11.23 -4.24 -4.66
CA ARG A 48 -10.38 -4.23 -5.85
C ARG A 48 -9.44 -3.02 -5.82
N VAL A 49 -8.13 -3.26 -5.92
CA VAL A 49 -7.12 -2.22 -6.19
C VAL A 49 -6.86 -2.16 -7.70
N THR A 50 -6.52 -3.30 -8.30
CA THR A 50 -6.39 -3.52 -9.75
C THR A 50 -7.07 -4.83 -10.12
N ASP A 51 -7.02 -5.25 -11.39
CA ASP A 51 -7.58 -6.55 -11.80
C ASP A 51 -6.82 -7.74 -11.19
N ASP A 52 -5.56 -7.53 -10.85
CA ASP A 52 -4.67 -8.58 -10.34
C ASP A 52 -4.38 -8.45 -8.83
N GLN A 53 -4.81 -7.35 -8.18
CA GLN A 53 -4.46 -7.05 -6.79
C GLN A 53 -5.65 -6.50 -6.02
N TYR A 54 -5.81 -6.93 -4.78
CA TYR A 54 -6.93 -6.54 -3.93
C TYR A 54 -6.53 -6.43 -2.46
N LEU A 55 -7.40 -5.80 -1.68
CA LEU A 55 -7.32 -5.79 -0.22
C LEU A 55 -8.40 -6.70 0.36
N GLU A 56 -8.06 -7.38 1.46
CA GLU A 56 -8.99 -8.11 2.30
C GLU A 56 -9.10 -7.41 3.65
N LEU A 57 -10.33 -7.04 4.03
CA LEU A 57 -10.59 -6.46 5.34
C LEU A 57 -11.22 -7.51 6.24
N PHE A 58 -10.52 -7.86 7.31
CA PHE A 58 -10.99 -8.78 8.35
C PHE A 58 -11.49 -7.98 9.55
N PRO A 59 -12.79 -8.09 9.92
CA PRO A 59 -13.36 -7.41 11.08
C PRO A 59 -12.73 -7.82 12.42
N GLU A 60 -13.14 -7.12 13.49
CA GLU A 60 -12.81 -7.46 14.88
C GLU A 60 -11.31 -7.39 15.20
N GLY A 61 -10.62 -6.39 14.65
CA GLY A 61 -9.26 -6.05 15.05
C GLY A 61 -9.19 -5.63 16.52
N VAL A 62 -8.17 -6.10 17.22
CA VAL A 62 -7.90 -5.74 18.61
C VAL A 62 -6.70 -4.78 18.70
N GLY A 63 -6.64 -3.97 19.76
CA GLY A 63 -5.62 -2.96 19.93
C GLY A 63 -6.09 -1.57 19.49
N ASP A 64 -5.28 -0.57 19.73
CA ASP A 64 -5.66 0.83 19.47
C ASP A 64 -5.21 1.31 18.10
N ARG A 65 -4.15 0.72 17.56
CA ARG A 65 -3.51 1.13 16.31
C ARG A 65 -2.67 -0.01 15.74
N ALA A 66 -2.45 0.01 14.43
CA ALA A 66 -1.47 -0.85 13.75
C ALA A 66 -0.06 -0.67 14.34
N ALA A 67 0.77 -1.69 14.19
CA ALA A 67 2.15 -1.68 14.68
C ALA A 67 2.92 -0.46 14.15
N GLY A 68 3.65 0.20 15.03
CA GLY A 68 4.40 1.39 14.68
C GLY A 68 5.56 1.09 13.71
N ARG A 69 6.14 2.17 13.16
CA ARG A 69 7.21 2.14 12.16
C ARG A 69 8.39 1.22 12.52
N ASP A 70 8.75 1.17 13.78
CA ASP A 70 9.95 0.47 14.26
C ASP A 70 9.63 -0.95 14.79
N ALA A 71 8.36 -1.37 14.70
CA ALA A 71 7.96 -2.71 15.11
C ALA A 71 8.34 -3.75 14.05
N THR A 72 8.74 -4.94 14.51
CA THR A 72 8.98 -6.08 13.60
C THR A 72 7.67 -6.50 12.94
N GLY A 73 7.69 -6.69 11.64
CA GLY A 73 6.54 -7.11 10.85
C GLY A 73 6.39 -6.31 9.56
N VAL A 74 5.17 -6.23 9.04
CA VAL A 74 4.88 -5.39 7.88
C VAL A 74 4.94 -3.93 8.31
N ASN A 75 5.89 -3.18 7.74
CA ASN A 75 6.07 -1.76 8.06
C ASN A 75 5.02 -0.87 7.38
N HIS A 76 4.71 -1.17 6.13
CA HIS A 76 3.72 -0.48 5.31
C HIS A 76 3.40 -1.31 4.07
N PHE A 77 2.39 -0.92 3.34
CA PHE A 77 2.22 -1.34 1.96
C PHE A 77 2.28 -0.13 1.02
N CYS A 78 2.65 -0.39 -0.23
CA CYS A 78 2.86 0.65 -1.22
C CYS A 78 1.87 0.51 -2.37
N LEU A 79 1.24 1.63 -2.73
CA LEU A 79 0.41 1.77 -3.91
C LEU A 79 1.20 2.49 -5.00
N GLY A 80 1.41 1.82 -6.13
CA GLY A 80 1.99 2.45 -7.30
C GLY A 80 0.99 3.41 -7.94
N VAL A 81 1.44 4.63 -8.26
CA VAL A 81 0.62 5.66 -8.91
C VAL A 81 1.34 6.19 -10.14
N ASP A 82 0.59 6.59 -11.16
CA ASP A 82 1.12 7.18 -12.40
C ASP A 82 1.26 8.72 -12.33
N ASP A 83 0.42 9.38 -11.52
CA ASP A 83 0.45 10.81 -11.25
C ASP A 83 0.27 11.08 -9.75
N ILE A 84 1.38 11.23 -9.03
CA ILE A 84 1.34 11.45 -7.58
C ILE A 84 0.73 12.80 -7.20
N ASP A 85 0.87 13.84 -8.03
CA ASP A 85 0.29 15.15 -7.74
C ASP A 85 -1.24 15.11 -7.90
N GLY A 86 -1.73 14.45 -8.93
CA GLY A 86 -3.16 14.21 -9.14
C GLY A 86 -3.77 13.40 -7.99
N VAL A 87 -3.12 12.30 -7.59
CA VAL A 87 -3.57 11.48 -6.45
C VAL A 87 -3.60 12.29 -5.15
N ILE A 88 -2.58 13.08 -4.86
CA ILE A 88 -2.54 13.95 -3.67
C ILE A 88 -3.70 14.98 -3.70
N ALA A 89 -4.01 15.55 -4.86
CA ALA A 89 -5.13 16.48 -4.98
C ALA A 89 -6.48 15.80 -4.68
N GLU A 90 -6.69 14.57 -5.18
CA GLU A 90 -7.91 13.79 -4.88
C GLU A 90 -8.00 13.39 -3.40
N LEU A 91 -6.90 12.97 -2.78
CA LEU A 91 -6.85 12.66 -1.35
C LEU A 91 -7.24 13.88 -0.49
N ARG A 92 -6.73 15.07 -0.84
CA ARG A 92 -7.08 16.32 -0.14
C ARG A 92 -8.57 16.64 -0.27
N LYS A 93 -9.17 16.49 -1.46
CA LYS A 93 -10.61 16.65 -1.68
C LYS A 93 -11.43 15.66 -0.86
N ALA A 94 -10.96 14.42 -0.74
CA ALA A 94 -11.59 13.37 0.06
C ALA A 94 -11.37 13.55 1.57
N GLY A 95 -10.60 14.55 2.01
CA GLY A 95 -10.31 14.81 3.42
C GLY A 95 -9.32 13.80 4.02
N ILE A 96 -8.47 13.17 3.21
CA ILE A 96 -7.40 12.28 3.66
C ILE A 96 -6.11 13.11 3.80
N PRO A 97 -5.58 13.31 5.02
CA PRO A 97 -4.35 14.07 5.22
C PRO A 97 -3.13 13.23 4.81
N LEU A 98 -2.12 13.89 4.27
CA LEU A 98 -0.80 13.29 4.13
C LEU A 98 -0.10 13.24 5.50
N THR A 99 0.54 12.13 5.80
CA THR A 99 1.45 11.98 6.96
C THR A 99 2.88 12.36 6.60
N VAL A 100 3.24 12.26 5.30
CA VAL A 100 4.47 12.79 4.72
C VAL A 100 4.15 13.40 3.37
N ASP A 101 4.52 14.65 3.17
CA ASP A 101 4.36 15.35 1.90
C ASP A 101 5.21 14.72 0.79
N LYS A 102 4.81 14.99 -0.48
CA LYS A 102 5.56 14.54 -1.65
C LYS A 102 7.03 14.91 -1.55
N LYS A 103 7.87 13.93 -1.72
CA LYS A 103 9.33 14.10 -1.82
C LYS A 103 9.96 13.07 -2.75
N MET A 104 11.19 13.33 -3.17
CA MET A 104 12.02 12.34 -3.83
C MET A 104 12.57 11.38 -2.77
N GLY A 105 12.34 10.08 -2.95
CA GLY A 105 12.95 9.03 -2.14
C GLY A 105 14.44 8.82 -2.49
N ALA A 106 15.15 8.14 -1.62
CA ALA A 106 16.55 7.79 -1.83
C ALA A 106 16.76 6.87 -3.05
N ASP A 107 15.73 6.20 -3.48
CA ASP A 107 15.67 5.29 -4.62
C ASP A 107 15.27 5.97 -5.94
N TYR A 108 15.19 7.31 -5.94
CA TYR A 108 14.79 8.16 -7.06
C TYR A 108 13.34 7.99 -7.53
N ASN A 109 12.42 7.55 -6.68
CA ASN A 109 10.99 7.61 -6.90
C ASN A 109 10.36 8.79 -6.15
N TYR A 110 9.28 9.38 -6.67
CA TYR A 110 8.46 10.25 -5.84
C TYR A 110 7.63 9.41 -4.89
N GLN A 111 7.54 9.87 -3.65
CA GLN A 111 6.73 9.25 -2.61
C GLN A 111 5.96 10.27 -1.81
N ALA A 112 4.79 9.88 -1.32
CA ALA A 112 3.98 10.56 -0.30
C ALA A 112 3.34 9.50 0.58
N TRP A 113 2.87 9.86 1.77
CA TRP A 113 2.37 8.89 2.73
C TRP A 113 1.05 9.31 3.32
N ILE A 114 0.19 8.33 3.55
CA ILE A 114 -1.07 8.45 4.28
C ILE A 114 -1.17 7.33 5.32
N GLU A 115 -2.20 7.37 6.15
CA GLU A 115 -2.56 6.30 7.06
C GLU A 115 -4.06 6.01 6.95
N ASP A 116 -4.42 4.73 7.09
CA ASP A 116 -5.80 4.32 7.19
C ASP A 116 -6.38 4.58 8.61
N PRO A 117 -7.70 4.34 8.85
CA PRO A 117 -8.31 4.57 10.17
C PRO A 117 -7.70 3.78 11.32
N ASP A 118 -7.07 2.64 11.05
CA ASP A 118 -6.39 1.81 12.04
C ASP A 118 -4.89 2.13 12.17
N GLY A 119 -4.40 3.12 11.40
CA GLY A 119 -3.02 3.57 11.41
C GLY A 119 -2.07 2.69 10.59
N ASN A 120 -2.59 1.86 9.69
CA ASN A 120 -1.74 1.20 8.72
C ASN A 120 -1.14 2.25 7.79
N ARG A 121 0.18 2.22 7.66
CA ARG A 121 0.92 3.16 6.82
C ARG A 121 0.82 2.75 5.36
N ILE A 122 0.53 3.70 4.50
CA ILE A 122 0.36 3.51 3.06
C ILE A 122 1.30 4.47 2.34
N GLU A 123 2.24 3.92 1.60
CA GLU A 123 3.07 4.68 0.69
C GLU A 123 2.36 4.88 -0.65
N LEU A 124 2.41 6.07 -1.19
CA LEU A 124 2.08 6.35 -2.58
C LEU A 124 3.39 6.56 -3.33
N MET A 125 3.67 5.73 -4.33
CA MET A 125 4.94 5.78 -5.05
C MET A 125 4.72 5.96 -6.55
N GLN A 126 5.25 7.03 -7.11
CA GLN A 126 5.36 7.18 -8.55
C GLN A 126 6.76 6.76 -9.00
N MET A 127 6.80 5.66 -9.78
CA MET A 127 8.06 5.15 -10.32
C MET A 127 8.61 6.08 -11.39
N MET A 128 9.82 6.56 -11.18
CA MET A 128 10.48 7.50 -12.08
C MET A 128 11.46 6.78 -13.03
N PRO A 129 11.75 7.34 -14.21
CA PRO A 129 12.66 6.70 -15.18
C PRO A 129 14.07 6.38 -14.64
N LYS A 130 14.52 7.08 -13.59
CA LYS A 130 15.81 6.87 -12.94
C LYS A 130 15.72 6.02 -11.65
N ALA A 131 14.56 5.39 -11.38
CA ALA A 131 14.37 4.56 -10.20
C ALA A 131 15.42 3.45 -10.11
N MET A 132 16.01 3.29 -8.93
CA MET A 132 17.02 2.24 -8.68
C MET A 132 16.47 0.83 -8.93
N GLN A 133 15.18 0.61 -8.66
CA GLN A 133 14.49 -0.66 -8.90
C GLN A 133 14.53 -1.05 -10.38
N LEU A 134 14.32 -0.11 -11.29
CA LEU A 134 14.35 -0.38 -12.74
C LEU A 134 15.74 -0.85 -13.19
N ALA A 135 16.79 -0.17 -12.74
CA ALA A 135 18.17 -0.56 -13.04
C ALA A 135 18.53 -1.93 -12.42
N ALA A 136 18.12 -2.18 -11.18
CA ALA A 136 18.38 -3.43 -10.50
C ALA A 136 17.64 -4.60 -11.18
N ILE A 137 16.37 -4.43 -11.55
CA ILE A 137 15.57 -5.44 -12.26
C ILE A 137 16.20 -5.75 -13.64
N ALA A 138 16.61 -4.73 -14.38
CA ALA A 138 17.31 -4.91 -15.64
C ALA A 138 18.60 -5.71 -15.47
N GLY A 139 19.38 -5.40 -14.44
CA GLY A 139 20.59 -6.15 -14.10
C GLY A 139 20.32 -7.61 -13.76
N LEU A 140 19.30 -7.90 -12.95
CA LEU A 140 18.90 -9.27 -12.63
C LEU A 140 18.46 -10.07 -13.87
N LYS A 141 17.69 -9.43 -14.78
CA LYS A 141 17.27 -10.04 -16.06
C LYS A 141 18.46 -10.33 -16.98
N ALA A 142 19.53 -9.51 -16.89
CA ALA A 142 20.79 -9.71 -17.63
C ALA A 142 21.73 -10.73 -16.97
N GLY A 143 21.32 -11.36 -15.85
CA GLY A 143 22.13 -12.36 -15.15
C GLY A 143 23.20 -11.80 -14.22
N ASN A 144 23.12 -10.52 -13.84
CA ASN A 144 24.04 -9.93 -12.88
C ASN A 144 23.87 -10.59 -11.50
N THR A 145 24.97 -11.07 -10.93
CA THR A 145 24.99 -11.70 -9.60
C THR A 145 25.45 -10.75 -8.50
N LYS A 146 26.10 -9.65 -8.86
CA LYS A 146 26.57 -8.64 -7.89
C LYS A 146 25.42 -7.72 -7.50
N VAL A 147 25.08 -7.73 -6.22
CA VAL A 147 24.07 -6.82 -5.65
C VAL A 147 24.73 -5.46 -5.39
N PRO A 148 24.26 -4.36 -6.00
CA PRO A 148 24.77 -3.03 -5.70
C PRO A 148 24.39 -2.59 -4.29
N VAL A 149 25.30 -1.87 -3.63
CA VAL A 149 25.06 -1.23 -2.33
C VAL A 149 25.24 0.27 -2.51
N TYR A 150 24.25 1.03 -2.12
CA TYR A 150 24.26 2.49 -2.22
C TYR A 150 24.29 3.11 -0.82
N SER A 151 25.17 4.07 -0.60
CA SER A 151 25.15 4.90 0.61
C SER A 151 24.25 6.12 0.37
N VAL A 152 23.30 6.32 1.25
CA VAL A 152 22.41 7.50 1.25
C VAL A 152 22.71 8.34 2.48
N ALA A 153 22.71 9.67 2.32
CA ALA A 153 22.82 10.56 3.47
C ALA A 153 21.56 10.43 4.35
N GLY A 154 21.76 10.41 5.67
CA GLY A 154 20.67 10.36 6.65
C GLY A 154 19.92 11.69 6.78
#